data_185fefd1eede35516e29154dd8857ba0
#
_entry.id   185fefd1eede35516e29154dd8857ba0
#
_cell.length_a   1.000
_cell.length_b   1.000
_cell.length_c   1.000
_cell.angle_alpha   90.00
_cell.angle_beta   90.00
_cell.angle_gamma   90.00
#
_symmetry.space_group_name_H-M   'P 1'
#
loop_
_entity.id
_entity.type
_entity.pdbx_description
1 polymer ?
#
loop_
_entity_poly.entity_id
_entity_poly.type
_entity_poly.pdbx_seq_one_letter_code
_entity_poly.pdbx_strand_id
1 'polypeptide(L)'
;MLRHQNVNKFLLKKYFLSKGILTFILSPINLFSDLISKANSHHFKLSSMPKSHQDEINEIIRLFDKNKIQIKKQFHKEKNSKRTMIFYRWYGNQLNKSIPGLNKDFKYIKTIGVSLFREKTRTSKHFGPLRLSYRVLYNFNKVKNPSSFIEVDNVKNRWKDNPLFIFDDTLIHQSINEEDDLRYCAFIDILRPTYSYFTLNFLMHCVNFFMKYSKGIFYKNWKVL
;
A
#
# COMPACT_ATOMS: atom_id res chain seq x y z
N MET A 1 -17.35 4.64 12.22
CA MET A 1 -16.78 5.95 12.54
C MET A 1 -15.51 6.15 11.72
N LEU A 2 -15.48 7.14 10.84
CA LEU A 2 -14.31 7.41 10.01
C LEU A 2 -13.16 7.85 10.93
N ARG A 3 -12.05 7.11 10.96
CA ARG A 3 -10.88 7.41 11.80
C ARG A 3 -10.02 8.55 11.23
N HIS A 4 -10.66 9.58 10.70
CA HIS A 4 -9.99 10.77 10.20
C HIS A 4 -9.98 11.91 11.23
N GLN A 5 -10.17 11.60 12.53
CA GLN A 5 -10.30 12.60 13.58
C GLN A 5 -9.10 13.54 13.74
N ASN A 6 -7.91 13.10 13.28
CA ASN A 6 -6.69 13.90 13.35
C ASN A 6 -6.28 14.54 12.01
N VAL A 7 -7.18 14.53 11.02
CA VAL A 7 -6.90 15.21 9.75
C VAL A 7 -6.98 16.71 9.98
N ASN A 8 -5.87 17.42 9.80
CA ASN A 8 -5.87 18.88 9.78
C ASN A 8 -6.95 19.36 8.80
N LYS A 9 -7.84 20.29 9.22
CA LYS A 9 -8.93 20.82 8.41
C LYS A 9 -8.48 21.29 7.02
N PHE A 10 -7.25 21.83 6.90
CA PHE A 10 -6.66 22.22 5.63
C PHE A 10 -6.37 21.01 4.72
N LEU A 11 -5.81 19.93 5.26
CA LEU A 11 -5.58 18.69 4.52
C LEU A 11 -6.90 18.05 4.12
N LEU A 12 -7.89 18.04 5.00
CA LEU A 12 -9.24 17.55 4.71
C LEU A 12 -9.85 18.33 3.54
N LYS A 13 -9.79 19.67 3.56
CA LYS A 13 -10.30 20.53 2.48
C LYS A 13 -9.58 20.25 1.15
N LYS A 14 -8.25 20.16 1.16
CA LYS A 14 -7.45 19.83 -0.01
C LYS A 14 -7.81 18.45 -0.58
N TYR A 15 -8.00 17.46 0.29
CA TYR A 15 -8.38 16.12 -0.11
C TYR A 15 -9.85 16.01 -0.51
N PHE A 16 -10.75 16.75 0.16
CA PHE A 16 -12.16 16.82 -0.20
C PHE A 16 -12.33 17.35 -1.63
N LEU A 17 -11.57 18.39 -1.99
CA LEU A 17 -11.61 18.95 -3.34
C LEU A 17 -10.95 18.07 -4.41
N SER A 18 -9.98 17.22 -4.03
CA SER A 18 -9.25 16.36 -4.98
C SER A 18 -9.69 14.89 -4.95
N LYS A 19 -10.10 14.36 -3.78
CA LYS A 19 -10.44 12.94 -3.56
C LYS A 19 -11.56 12.73 -2.54
N GLY A 20 -12.09 13.79 -1.92
CA GLY A 20 -13.00 13.72 -0.78
C GLY A 20 -14.37 13.15 -1.14
N ILE A 21 -14.90 13.48 -2.30
CA ILE A 21 -16.18 12.90 -2.79
C ILE A 21 -16.08 11.37 -2.85
N LEU A 22 -14.95 10.84 -3.34
CA LEU A 22 -14.74 9.40 -3.40
C LEU A 22 -14.74 8.76 -2.00
N THR A 23 -14.05 9.37 -1.04
CA THR A 23 -14.04 8.89 0.35
C THR A 23 -15.43 8.93 0.96
N PHE A 24 -16.19 9.98 0.70
CA PHE A 24 -17.58 10.12 1.14
C PHE A 24 -18.47 9.03 0.54
N ILE A 25 -18.41 8.81 -0.78
CA ILE A 25 -19.18 7.77 -1.47
C ILE A 25 -18.82 6.37 -0.94
N LEU A 26 -17.54 6.13 -0.60
CA LEU A 26 -17.07 4.85 -0.09
C LEU A 26 -17.28 4.69 1.43
N SER A 27 -17.75 5.73 2.13
CA SER A 27 -17.98 5.69 3.58
C SER A 27 -18.88 4.55 4.06
N PRO A 28 -20.00 4.22 3.40
CA PRO A 28 -20.84 3.07 3.79
C PRO A 28 -20.07 1.75 3.71
N ILE A 29 -19.28 1.56 2.65
CA ILE A 29 -18.45 0.36 2.46
C ILE A 29 -17.38 0.29 3.56
N ASN A 30 -16.74 1.42 3.87
CA ASN A 30 -15.73 1.51 4.92
C ASN A 30 -16.30 1.20 6.30
N LEU A 31 -17.49 1.75 6.63
CA LEU A 31 -18.19 1.47 7.88
C LEU A 31 -18.54 -0.01 7.98
N PHE A 32 -19.10 -0.58 6.93
CA PHE A 32 -19.46 -1.99 6.89
C PHE A 32 -18.23 -2.88 7.03
N SER A 33 -17.12 -2.53 6.36
CA SER A 33 -15.83 -3.23 6.53
C SER A 33 -15.36 -3.21 7.99
N ASP A 34 -15.49 -2.07 8.69
CA ASP A 34 -15.13 -1.96 10.11
C ASP A 34 -15.99 -2.87 11.00
N LEU A 35 -17.29 -2.98 10.72
CA LEU A 35 -18.22 -3.82 11.49
C LEU A 35 -17.89 -5.31 11.39
N ILE A 36 -17.46 -5.78 10.20
CA ILE A 36 -17.13 -7.19 9.98
C ILE A 36 -15.66 -7.52 10.21
N SER A 37 -14.80 -6.53 10.50
CA SER A 37 -13.36 -6.73 10.72
C SER A 37 -13.08 -7.21 12.15
N LYS A 38 -12.23 -8.21 12.29
CA LYS A 38 -11.77 -8.75 13.58
C LYS A 38 -10.84 -7.78 14.33
N ALA A 39 -10.17 -6.90 13.59
CA ALA A 39 -9.25 -5.92 14.16
C ALA A 39 -9.31 -4.60 13.38
N ASN A 40 -9.33 -3.49 14.12
CA ASN A 40 -9.36 -2.13 13.60
C ASN A 40 -8.20 -1.29 14.15
N SER A 41 -7.01 -1.91 14.30
CA SER A 41 -5.80 -1.20 14.72
C SER A 41 -5.26 -0.30 13.63
N HIS A 42 -4.52 0.73 14.03
CA HIS A 42 -3.84 1.65 13.11
C HIS A 42 -2.59 1.01 12.49
N HIS A 43 -1.86 0.24 13.28
CA HIS A 43 -0.61 -0.44 12.92
C HIS A 43 -0.64 -1.87 13.43
N PHE A 44 0.08 -2.74 12.72
CA PHE A 44 0.17 -4.16 13.06
C PHE A 44 1.62 -4.61 13.06
N LYS A 45 1.97 -5.44 14.04
CA LYS A 45 3.12 -6.33 13.92
C LYS A 45 2.71 -7.55 13.09
N LEU A 46 3.61 -8.11 12.30
CA LEU A 46 3.31 -9.32 11.53
C LEU A 46 2.79 -10.45 12.43
N SER A 47 3.39 -10.61 13.61
CA SER A 47 3.00 -11.64 14.60
C SER A 47 1.59 -11.47 15.17
N SER A 48 0.99 -10.27 15.08
CA SER A 48 -0.38 -10.02 15.52
C SER A 48 -1.44 -10.31 14.45
N MET A 49 -1.02 -10.60 13.22
CA MET A 49 -1.94 -10.96 12.13
C MET A 49 -2.33 -12.46 12.28
N PRO A 50 -3.50 -12.89 11.76
CA PRO A 50 -3.83 -14.29 11.67
C PRO A 50 -2.77 -15.08 10.90
N LYS A 51 -2.55 -16.34 11.27
CA LYS A 51 -1.51 -17.20 10.66
C LYS A 51 -1.59 -17.23 9.14
N SER A 52 -2.81 -17.36 8.59
CA SER A 52 -3.02 -17.37 7.13
C SER A 52 -2.56 -16.08 6.43
N HIS A 53 -2.69 -14.90 7.08
CA HIS A 53 -2.19 -13.64 6.58
C HIS A 53 -0.66 -13.55 6.70
N GLN A 54 -0.12 -14.04 7.84
CA GLN A 54 1.34 -14.11 8.02
C GLN A 54 2.00 -14.97 6.95
N ASP A 55 1.40 -16.11 6.60
CA ASP A 55 1.95 -17.03 5.62
C ASP A 55 2.00 -16.40 4.22
N GLU A 56 0.93 -15.72 3.79
CA GLU A 56 0.93 -15.00 2.50
C GLU A 56 1.92 -13.83 2.50
N ILE A 57 2.00 -13.05 3.59
CA ILE A 57 2.97 -11.94 3.70
C ILE A 57 4.40 -12.49 3.64
N ASN A 58 4.71 -13.56 4.37
CA ASN A 58 6.03 -14.16 4.35
C ASN A 58 6.37 -14.76 2.98
N GLU A 59 5.39 -15.36 2.30
CA GLU A 59 5.58 -15.89 0.95
C GLU A 59 5.91 -14.78 -0.04
N ILE A 60 5.12 -13.69 -0.06
CA ILE A 60 5.35 -12.59 -0.99
C ILE A 60 6.68 -11.88 -0.72
N ILE A 61 7.09 -11.72 0.54
CA ILE A 61 8.40 -11.16 0.91
C ILE A 61 9.51 -12.02 0.32
N ARG A 62 9.46 -13.35 0.50
CA ARG A 62 10.45 -14.27 -0.10
C ARG A 62 10.51 -14.16 -1.62
N LEU A 63 9.35 -13.97 -2.28
CA LEU A 63 9.30 -13.77 -3.72
C LEU A 63 9.96 -12.45 -4.16
N PHE A 64 9.78 -11.37 -3.40
CA PHE A 64 10.46 -10.11 -3.66
C PHE A 64 11.98 -10.23 -3.49
N ASP A 65 12.43 -10.87 -2.42
CA ASP A 65 13.87 -11.06 -2.17
C ASP A 65 14.53 -11.93 -3.23
N LYS A 66 13.86 -13.02 -3.62
CA LYS A 66 14.33 -13.92 -4.70
C LYS A 66 14.45 -13.20 -6.04
N ASN A 67 13.52 -12.31 -6.36
CA ASN A 67 13.43 -11.66 -7.67
C ASN A 67 13.95 -10.22 -7.68
N LYS A 68 14.59 -9.75 -6.61
CA LYS A 68 14.99 -8.34 -6.45
C LYS A 68 15.82 -7.78 -7.61
N ILE A 69 16.72 -8.57 -8.19
CA ILE A 69 17.55 -8.15 -9.34
C ILE A 69 16.69 -7.94 -10.57
N GLN A 70 15.79 -8.88 -10.86
CA GLN A 70 14.88 -8.80 -12.01
C GLN A 70 13.90 -7.64 -11.87
N ILE A 71 13.38 -7.42 -10.65
CA ILE A 71 12.53 -6.27 -10.33
C ILE A 71 13.27 -4.96 -10.60
N LYS A 72 14.49 -4.81 -10.07
CA LYS A 72 15.30 -3.61 -10.28
C LYS A 72 15.56 -3.32 -11.76
N LYS A 73 15.84 -4.35 -12.57
CA LYS A 73 16.02 -4.21 -14.02
C LYS A 73 14.82 -3.58 -14.74
N GLN A 74 13.59 -3.79 -14.26
CA GLN A 74 12.40 -3.19 -14.86
C GLN A 74 12.36 -1.66 -14.71
N PHE A 75 13.02 -1.11 -13.68
CA PHE A 75 13.10 0.32 -13.44
C PHE A 75 14.26 1.01 -14.16
N HIS A 76 15.21 0.27 -14.75
CA HIS A 76 16.41 0.85 -15.38
C HIS A 76 16.12 1.80 -16.55
N LYS A 77 15.01 1.60 -17.25
CA LYS A 77 14.62 2.43 -18.39
C LYS A 77 14.08 3.81 -17.97
N GLU A 78 13.82 4.01 -16.67
CA GLU A 78 13.12 5.17 -16.14
C GLU A 78 14.06 6.08 -15.34
N LYS A 79 14.85 6.90 -16.05
CA LYS A 79 15.85 7.76 -15.40
C LYS A 79 15.28 9.09 -14.86
N ASN A 80 14.14 9.57 -15.38
CA ASN A 80 13.71 10.96 -15.16
C ASN A 80 12.60 11.16 -14.11
N SER A 81 11.94 10.11 -13.66
CA SER A 81 10.84 10.24 -12.70
C SER A 81 11.32 10.13 -11.26
N LYS A 82 10.96 11.10 -10.40
CA LYS A 82 11.28 11.08 -8.96
C LYS A 82 10.71 9.86 -8.23
N ARG A 83 9.57 9.37 -8.70
CA ARG A 83 8.85 8.21 -8.15
C ARG A 83 8.25 7.39 -9.27
N THR A 84 8.52 6.09 -9.28
CA THR A 84 8.01 5.16 -10.28
C THR A 84 7.37 3.98 -9.58
N MET A 85 6.31 3.42 -10.15
CA MET A 85 5.61 2.26 -9.60
C MET A 85 5.32 1.24 -10.69
N ILE A 86 5.50 -0.02 -10.36
CA ILE A 86 5.09 -1.16 -11.18
C ILE A 86 4.06 -1.95 -10.38
N PHE A 87 2.94 -2.30 -11.00
CA PHE A 87 1.96 -3.21 -10.45
C PHE A 87 2.00 -4.56 -11.17
N TYR A 88 2.16 -5.63 -10.41
CA TYR A 88 2.00 -7.01 -10.87
C TYR A 88 0.54 -7.44 -10.73
N ARG A 89 -0.11 -7.01 -9.65
CA ARG A 89 -1.53 -7.22 -9.38
C ARG A 89 -2.15 -5.93 -8.83
N TRP A 90 -3.39 -5.64 -9.25
CA TRP A 90 -4.14 -4.47 -8.80
C TRP A 90 -5.57 -4.85 -8.47
N TYR A 91 -5.95 -4.79 -7.19
CA TYR A 91 -7.27 -5.19 -6.68
C TYR A 91 -7.74 -6.56 -7.22
N GLY A 92 -6.84 -7.55 -7.29
CA GLY A 92 -7.11 -8.89 -7.81
C GLY A 92 -6.84 -9.08 -9.31
N ASN A 93 -6.79 -8.01 -10.12
CA ASN A 93 -6.46 -8.13 -11.54
C ASN A 93 -4.96 -8.31 -11.75
N GLN A 94 -4.59 -9.27 -12.57
CA GLN A 94 -3.21 -9.43 -13.03
C GLN A 94 -2.88 -8.35 -14.07
N LEU A 95 -1.77 -7.65 -13.89
CA LEU A 95 -1.32 -6.59 -14.80
C LEU A 95 -0.01 -6.94 -15.49
N ASN A 96 1.01 -7.28 -14.73
CA ASN A 96 2.34 -7.58 -15.26
C ASN A 96 2.71 -9.03 -14.92
N LYS A 97 3.00 -9.83 -15.95
CA LYS A 97 3.33 -11.25 -15.83
C LYS A 97 4.83 -11.55 -15.94
N SER A 98 5.67 -10.51 -15.96
CA SER A 98 7.10 -10.66 -16.23
C SER A 98 7.88 -11.39 -15.12
N ILE A 99 7.33 -11.48 -13.90
CA ILE A 99 7.98 -12.16 -12.77
C ILE A 99 7.07 -13.29 -12.29
N PRO A 100 7.46 -14.55 -12.53
CA PRO A 100 6.74 -15.70 -11.99
C PRO A 100 6.60 -15.63 -10.47
N GLY A 101 5.44 -16.02 -9.95
CA GLY A 101 5.14 -15.99 -8.52
C GLY A 101 4.51 -14.68 -8.02
N LEU A 102 4.87 -13.51 -8.57
CA LEU A 102 4.18 -12.26 -8.24
C LEU A 102 2.77 -12.18 -8.85
N ASN A 103 2.47 -13.09 -9.78
CA ASN A 103 1.15 -13.27 -10.39
C ASN A 103 0.30 -14.35 -9.70
N LYS A 104 0.85 -15.03 -8.67
CA LYS A 104 0.13 -16.05 -7.94
C LYS A 104 -1.20 -15.50 -7.41
N ASP A 105 -2.23 -16.34 -7.43
CA ASP A 105 -3.53 -15.99 -6.86
C ASP A 105 -3.52 -16.24 -5.35
N PHE A 106 -3.22 -15.19 -4.60
CA PHE A 106 -3.29 -15.18 -3.15
C PHE A 106 -4.74 -15.02 -2.70
N LYS A 107 -5.11 -15.68 -1.61
CA LYS A 107 -6.45 -15.57 -1.04
C LYS A 107 -6.70 -14.17 -0.48
N TYR A 108 -5.75 -13.64 0.28
CA TYR A 108 -5.91 -12.38 1.01
C TYR A 108 -5.18 -11.21 0.33
N ILE A 109 -4.03 -11.41 -0.30
CA ILE A 109 -3.31 -10.35 -1.02
C ILE A 109 -4.03 -10.01 -2.32
N LYS A 110 -4.42 -8.74 -2.49
CA LYS A 110 -5.19 -8.25 -3.64
C LYS A 110 -4.41 -7.27 -4.51
N THR A 111 -3.44 -6.55 -3.96
CA THR A 111 -2.52 -5.68 -4.70
C THR A 111 -1.09 -6.12 -4.46
N ILE A 112 -0.30 -6.18 -5.53
CA ILE A 112 1.14 -6.45 -5.48
C ILE A 112 1.82 -5.48 -6.43
N GLY A 113 2.70 -4.66 -5.89
CA GLY A 113 3.47 -3.70 -6.67
C GLY A 113 4.82 -3.41 -6.04
N VAL A 114 5.62 -2.62 -6.74
CA VAL A 114 6.88 -2.07 -6.24
C VAL A 114 6.91 -0.59 -6.52
N SER A 115 7.25 0.19 -5.52
CA SER A 115 7.51 1.61 -5.62
C SER A 115 9.02 1.87 -5.58
N LEU A 116 9.50 2.67 -6.52
CA LEU A 116 10.85 3.21 -6.55
C LEU A 116 10.80 4.67 -6.10
N PHE A 117 11.57 4.99 -5.08
CA PHE A 117 11.89 6.35 -4.66
C PHE A 117 13.34 6.66 -5.04
N ARG A 118 13.53 7.78 -5.72
CA ARG A 118 14.87 8.31 -5.94
C ARG A 118 15.42 9.00 -4.70
N GLU A 119 16.65 9.42 -4.81
CA GLU A 119 17.40 10.15 -3.80
C GLU A 119 16.60 11.38 -3.33
N LYS A 120 16.63 11.66 -2.04
CA LYS A 120 16.04 12.86 -1.42
C LYS A 120 14.58 13.14 -1.85
N THR A 121 13.78 12.07 -2.00
CA THR A 121 12.39 12.16 -2.50
C THR A 121 11.38 11.81 -1.40
N ARG A 122 10.26 12.51 -1.40
CA ARG A 122 9.16 12.29 -0.45
C ARG A 122 7.79 12.30 -1.13
N THR A 123 6.80 11.69 -0.50
CA THR A 123 5.38 11.91 -0.82
C THR A 123 4.84 13.09 -0.02
N SER A 124 3.80 13.74 -0.52
CA SER A 124 2.96 14.60 0.33
C SER A 124 2.21 13.75 1.36
N LYS A 125 1.75 14.35 2.45
CA LYS A 125 0.79 13.72 3.37
C LYS A 125 -0.49 13.41 2.62
N HIS A 126 -0.94 12.16 2.69
CA HIS A 126 -2.13 11.65 2.01
C HIS A 126 -2.72 10.47 2.76
N PHE A 127 -3.87 9.99 2.30
CA PHE A 127 -4.53 8.79 2.81
C PHE A 127 -5.24 8.05 1.66
N GLY A 128 -5.46 6.74 1.82
CA GLY A 128 -6.27 5.94 0.91
C GLY A 128 -7.76 6.06 1.20
N PRO A 129 -8.64 5.82 0.21
CA PRO A 129 -10.08 5.98 0.39
C PRO A 129 -10.79 4.74 0.93
N LEU A 130 -10.12 3.56 0.96
CA LEU A 130 -10.73 2.27 1.21
C LEU A 130 -10.17 1.58 2.44
N ARG A 131 -11.08 1.02 3.27
CA ARG A 131 -10.78 0.27 4.49
C ARG A 131 -10.95 -1.26 4.32
N LEU A 132 -11.01 -1.76 3.11
CA LEU A 132 -11.14 -3.21 2.84
C LEU A 132 -9.84 -3.98 3.07
N SER A 133 -8.71 -3.29 3.04
CA SER A 133 -7.38 -3.88 3.15
C SER A 133 -6.48 -3.09 4.08
N TYR A 134 -5.40 -3.75 4.54
CA TYR A 134 -4.25 -3.10 5.14
C TYR A 134 -3.14 -2.98 4.12
N ARG A 135 -2.36 -1.91 4.22
CA ARG A 135 -1.15 -1.70 3.47
C ARG A 135 0.02 -2.39 4.16
N VAL A 136 0.70 -3.25 3.41
CA VAL A 136 1.97 -3.85 3.81
C VAL A 136 3.04 -3.24 2.92
N LEU A 137 4.01 -2.58 3.54
CA LEU A 137 5.20 -2.06 2.87
C LEU A 137 6.41 -2.87 3.31
N TYR A 138 7.19 -3.36 2.35
CA TYR A 138 8.43 -4.07 2.61
C TYR A 138 9.57 -3.48 1.79
N ASN A 139 10.54 -2.91 2.50
CA ASN A 139 11.72 -2.33 1.87
C ASN A 139 12.79 -3.41 1.68
N PHE A 140 13.03 -3.83 0.43
CA PHE A 140 13.93 -4.95 0.11
C PHE A 140 15.34 -4.54 -0.32
N ASN A 141 15.72 -3.28 -0.13
CA ASN A 141 17.12 -2.85 -0.20
C ASN A 141 17.54 -2.24 1.15
N LYS A 142 18.84 -2.38 1.43
CA LYS A 142 19.41 -1.86 2.68
C LYS A 142 19.29 -0.33 2.71
N VAL A 143 18.73 0.19 3.80
CA VAL A 143 18.64 1.61 4.10
C VAL A 143 19.62 1.92 5.22
N LYS A 144 20.42 2.95 5.06
CA LYS A 144 21.47 3.35 6.02
C LYS A 144 21.06 4.58 6.82
N ASN A 145 20.37 5.53 6.16
CA ASN A 145 19.99 6.79 6.76
C ASN A 145 18.76 6.64 7.66
N PRO A 146 18.85 6.96 8.97
CA PRO A 146 17.73 6.89 9.89
C PRO A 146 16.60 7.89 9.57
N SER A 147 16.89 8.91 8.75
CA SER A 147 15.89 9.89 8.28
C SER A 147 15.06 9.40 7.09
N SER A 148 15.32 8.18 6.59
CA SER A 148 14.47 7.51 5.62
C SER A 148 13.41 6.69 6.35
N PHE A 149 12.14 7.12 6.29
CA PHE A 149 11.05 6.53 7.06
C PHE A 149 9.70 6.66 6.35
N ILE A 150 8.70 5.93 6.85
CA ILE A 150 7.30 6.24 6.65
C ILE A 150 6.70 6.72 7.98
N GLU A 151 5.89 7.77 7.92
CA GLU A 151 5.10 8.27 9.04
C GLU A 151 3.62 8.00 8.75
N VAL A 152 2.95 7.36 9.69
CA VAL A 152 1.52 7.05 9.63
C VAL A 152 0.90 7.44 10.96
N ASP A 153 -0.06 8.37 10.93
CA ASP A 153 -0.74 8.85 12.14
C ASP A 153 0.23 9.20 13.29
N ASN A 154 1.27 9.98 12.96
CA ASN A 154 2.37 10.41 13.84
C ASN A 154 3.31 9.28 14.33
N VAL A 155 3.12 8.04 13.90
CA VAL A 155 4.05 6.94 14.18
C VAL A 155 5.04 6.81 13.04
N LYS A 156 6.33 6.86 13.35
CA LYS A 156 7.42 6.72 12.37
C LYS A 156 7.98 5.31 12.37
N ASN A 157 7.98 4.68 11.20
CA ASN A 157 8.74 3.45 10.94
C ASN A 157 9.98 3.80 10.14
N ARG A 158 11.15 3.71 10.76
CA ARG A 158 12.44 3.93 10.11
C ARG A 158 12.84 2.67 9.35
N TRP A 159 13.12 2.81 8.06
CA TRP A 159 13.46 1.67 7.20
C TRP A 159 14.79 1.00 7.54
N LYS A 160 15.69 1.72 8.20
CA LYS A 160 16.94 1.17 8.74
C LYS A 160 16.69 0.13 9.83
N ASP A 161 15.69 0.37 10.68
CA ASP A 161 15.41 -0.42 11.88
C ASP A 161 14.40 -1.55 11.62
N ASN A 162 13.40 -1.27 10.78
CA ASN A 162 12.35 -2.22 10.45
C ASN A 162 11.97 -2.13 8.95
N PRO A 163 12.35 -3.13 8.14
CA PRO A 163 12.04 -3.13 6.71
C PRO A 163 10.58 -3.43 6.38
N LEU A 164 9.80 -3.95 7.33
CA LEU A 164 8.39 -4.31 7.17
C LEU A 164 7.48 -3.42 8.00
N PHE A 165 6.45 -2.82 7.37
CA PHE A 165 5.45 -2.04 8.09
C PHE A 165 4.05 -2.33 7.57
N ILE A 166 3.11 -2.61 8.49
CA ILE A 166 1.71 -2.93 8.19
C ILE A 166 0.83 -1.88 8.86
N PHE A 167 -0.05 -1.23 8.09
CA PHE A 167 -0.90 -0.16 8.60
C PHE A 167 -2.22 -0.01 7.83
N ASP A 168 -3.13 0.73 8.42
CA ASP A 168 -4.37 1.18 7.78
C ASP A 168 -4.08 2.34 6.82
N ASP A 169 -4.16 2.10 5.51
CA ASP A 169 -3.88 3.09 4.47
C ASP A 169 -4.80 4.32 4.52
N THR A 170 -5.96 4.21 5.18
CA THR A 170 -6.87 5.35 5.35
C THR A 170 -6.41 6.37 6.38
N LEU A 171 -5.35 6.08 7.12
CA LEU A 171 -4.68 7.05 7.99
C LEU A 171 -3.79 7.98 7.18
N ILE A 172 -3.61 9.21 7.68
CA ILE A 172 -2.67 10.15 7.05
C ILE A 172 -1.26 9.59 7.15
N HIS A 173 -0.61 9.50 6.00
CA HIS A 173 0.75 9.00 5.93
C HIS A 173 1.59 9.73 4.88
N GLN A 174 2.91 9.68 5.08
CA GLN A 174 3.91 10.16 4.13
C GLN A 174 5.13 9.26 4.16
N SER A 175 5.78 9.06 3.01
CA SER A 175 7.03 8.32 2.91
C SER A 175 8.15 9.24 2.49
N ILE A 176 9.30 9.13 3.17
CA ILE A 176 10.47 9.98 2.98
C ILE A 176 11.66 9.07 2.67
N ASN A 177 12.42 9.42 1.64
CA ASN A 177 13.70 8.82 1.29
C ASN A 177 14.79 9.89 1.37
N GLU A 178 15.59 9.84 2.42
CA GLU A 178 16.76 10.72 2.62
C GLU A 178 18.07 9.98 2.30
N GLU A 179 17.99 8.83 1.61
CA GLU A 179 19.17 8.16 1.05
C GLU A 179 19.69 8.94 -0.16
N ASP A 180 20.99 8.79 -0.42
CA ASP A 180 21.63 9.19 -1.67
C ASP A 180 21.50 8.10 -2.75
N ASP A 181 20.77 7.04 -2.44
CA ASP A 181 20.52 5.87 -3.27
C ASP A 181 19.01 5.66 -3.53
N LEU A 182 18.73 4.83 -4.55
CA LEU A 182 17.38 4.40 -4.88
C LEU A 182 16.81 3.50 -3.78
N ARG A 183 15.59 3.77 -3.35
CA ARG A 183 14.85 2.93 -2.41
C ARG A 183 13.73 2.17 -3.11
N TYR A 184 13.77 0.85 -3.04
CA TYR A 184 12.76 -0.04 -3.58
C TYR A 184 11.91 -0.59 -2.44
N CYS A 185 10.61 -0.39 -2.53
CA CYS A 185 9.67 -0.82 -1.52
C CYS A 185 8.53 -1.61 -2.17
N ALA A 186 8.32 -2.84 -1.74
CA ALA A 186 7.13 -3.60 -2.08
C ALA A 186 5.90 -2.90 -1.51
N PHE A 187 4.85 -2.86 -2.32
CA PHE A 187 3.58 -2.22 -2.05
C PHE A 187 2.49 -3.28 -2.19
N ILE A 188 1.89 -3.66 -1.07
CA ILE A 188 0.99 -4.79 -1.01
C ILE A 188 -0.28 -4.37 -0.28
N ASP A 189 -1.46 -4.71 -0.82
CA ASP A 189 -2.71 -4.61 -0.08
C ASP A 189 -3.21 -6.02 0.24
N ILE A 190 -3.41 -6.27 1.53
CA ILE A 190 -3.95 -7.53 2.05
C ILE A 190 -5.31 -7.27 2.68
N LEU A 191 -6.31 -8.10 2.36
CA LEU A 191 -7.64 -8.02 2.97
C LEU A 191 -7.53 -8.01 4.49
N ARG A 192 -8.37 -7.23 5.16
CA ARG A 192 -8.45 -7.20 6.62
C ARG A 192 -8.84 -8.57 7.17
N PRO A 193 -8.29 -9.00 8.31
CA PRO A 193 -8.84 -10.11 9.07
C PRO A 193 -10.31 -9.83 9.39
N THR A 194 -11.20 -10.71 8.96
CA THR A 194 -12.64 -10.50 9.02
C THR A 194 -13.38 -11.73 9.51
N TYR A 195 -14.58 -11.54 10.05
CA TYR A 195 -15.52 -12.63 10.37
C TYR A 195 -16.14 -13.25 9.12
N SER A 196 -16.24 -12.49 8.02
CA SER A 196 -16.76 -12.97 6.74
C SER A 196 -15.84 -12.64 5.58
N TYR A 197 -14.98 -13.59 5.21
CA TYR A 197 -14.09 -13.46 4.04
C TYR A 197 -14.88 -13.24 2.75
N PHE A 198 -15.94 -14.02 2.53
CA PHE A 198 -16.72 -13.93 1.30
C PHE A 198 -17.32 -12.54 1.09
N THR A 199 -17.88 -11.96 2.14
CA THR A 199 -18.46 -10.61 2.09
C THR A 199 -17.39 -9.56 1.76
N LEU A 200 -16.25 -9.60 2.46
CA LEU A 200 -15.18 -8.63 2.23
C LEU A 200 -14.58 -8.78 0.83
N ASN A 201 -14.40 -10.01 0.37
CA ASN A 201 -13.88 -10.30 -0.97
C ASN A 201 -14.89 -9.88 -2.06
N PHE A 202 -16.18 -10.08 -1.84
CA PHE A 202 -17.24 -9.58 -2.75
C PHE A 202 -17.20 -8.05 -2.84
N LEU A 203 -17.14 -7.34 -1.72
CA LEU A 203 -16.99 -5.88 -1.71
C LEU A 203 -15.73 -5.43 -2.47
N MET A 204 -14.62 -6.16 -2.31
CA MET A 204 -13.40 -5.90 -3.06
C MET A 204 -13.60 -6.05 -4.57
N HIS A 205 -14.36 -7.06 -5.02
CA HIS A 205 -14.69 -7.23 -6.43
C HIS A 205 -15.58 -6.11 -6.98
N CYS A 206 -16.58 -5.67 -6.20
CA CYS A 206 -17.43 -4.52 -6.57
C CYS A 206 -16.55 -3.26 -6.75
N VAL A 207 -15.67 -2.98 -5.79
CA VAL A 207 -14.76 -1.84 -5.87
C VAL A 207 -13.80 -1.99 -7.06
N ASN A 208 -13.30 -3.20 -7.32
CA ASN A 208 -12.40 -3.47 -8.44
C ASN A 208 -12.99 -3.06 -9.78
N PHE A 209 -14.26 -3.33 -10.00
CA PHE A 209 -14.96 -2.93 -11.23
C PHE A 209 -14.83 -1.42 -11.48
N PHE A 210 -15.01 -0.60 -10.44
CA PHE A 210 -14.85 0.86 -10.53
C PHE A 210 -13.37 1.29 -10.60
N MET A 211 -12.49 0.62 -9.85
CA MET A 211 -11.06 0.94 -9.77
C MET A 211 -10.29 0.62 -11.03
N LYS A 212 -10.79 -0.28 -11.88
CA LYS A 212 -10.16 -0.62 -13.16
C LYS A 212 -9.93 0.61 -14.04
N TYR A 213 -10.83 1.58 -13.98
CA TYR A 213 -10.79 2.81 -14.80
C TYR A 213 -10.16 4.00 -14.07
N SER A 214 -9.80 3.88 -12.79
CA SER A 214 -9.43 5.03 -11.94
C SER A 214 -7.94 5.09 -11.56
N LYS A 215 -7.08 4.21 -12.12
CA LYS A 215 -5.64 4.15 -11.78
C LYS A 215 -4.95 5.52 -11.88
N GLY A 216 -5.19 6.27 -12.95
CA GLY A 216 -4.60 7.59 -13.16
C GLY A 216 -4.99 8.63 -12.09
N ILE A 217 -6.14 8.46 -11.43
CA ILE A 217 -6.61 9.36 -10.38
C ILE A 217 -5.81 9.18 -9.10
N PHE A 218 -5.49 7.92 -8.73
CA PHE A 218 -4.82 7.59 -7.48
C PHE A 218 -3.31 7.84 -7.52
N TYR A 219 -2.70 7.72 -8.71
CA TYR A 219 -1.25 7.77 -8.86
C TYR A 219 -0.76 8.94 -9.73
N LYS A 220 -1.46 10.09 -9.70
CA LYS A 220 -1.11 11.31 -10.48
C LYS A 220 0.36 11.72 -10.38
N ASN A 221 0.98 11.51 -9.21
CA ASN A 221 2.36 11.91 -8.93
C ASN A 221 3.35 10.75 -9.08
N TRP A 222 2.92 9.64 -9.67
CA TRP A 222 3.73 8.46 -9.91
C TRP A 222 3.76 8.14 -11.40
N LYS A 223 4.92 7.77 -11.90
CA LYS A 223 5.00 7.11 -13.19
C LYS A 223 4.67 5.64 -12.98
N VAL A 224 3.57 5.18 -13.53
CA VAL A 224 3.16 3.77 -13.52
C VAL A 224 3.65 3.12 -14.81
N LEU A 225 4.41 2.02 -14.70
CA LEU A 225 4.95 1.22 -15.80
C LEU A 225 4.07 0.02 -16.10
#